data_00caa78218a55f7f3f6f9363693a88c5
#
_entry.id   00caa78218a55f7f3f6f9363693a88c5
#
_cell.length_a   1.000
_cell.length_b   1.000
_cell.length_c   1.000
_cell.angle_alpha   90.00
_cell.angle_beta   90.00
_cell.angle_gamma   90.00
#
_symmetry.space_group_name_H-M   'P 1'
#
loop_
_entity.id
_entity.type
_entity.pdbx_description
1 polymer ?
#
loop_
_entity_poly.entity_id
_entity_poly.type
_entity_poly.pdbx_seq_one_letter_code
_entity_poly.pdbx_strand_id
1 'polypeptide(L)'
;MSVNGQDRRGAWRAALACMVTLAVAMGLGRFAFTPMLPIMLGEGKLELAGGGVLASLNYLGYFLGAVSCAAIGIKASSMVRGGLAATAALLIGMGLLHSFTGWGILRAAAGVMSAWVFVFASGWGLRRLAETNSPMLAGVIYTGPGIGIAMTGLLGGALGRWGSEVGWIGLGLLAVVLIAIIWRVFDDGEAAQGNGTKAPVAASSATASGVDRSDAIWLVALYGLAGFGYIITATFLPVIARQALPESSWPDFYWPLFGAAIIPGALIGARAPTHWDNRLLLAAAYALQALGVVLSVAWPTIGGFALGSLLLGMPFTAITLFAMREARRLRGNSAAGLIGYATASYGVGQIIGPLFAAPLAQRTGSFEQPLLVAAAALALGAVLFAVVWSKSRRLNAG
;
A
#
# COMPACT_ATOMS: atom_id res chain seq x y z
N MET A 1 20.09 -30.26 9.33
CA MET A 1 18.77 -30.94 9.33
C MET A 1 18.11 -30.69 7.98
N SER A 2 17.92 -31.69 7.16
CA SER A 2 17.24 -31.59 5.86
C SER A 2 15.76 -31.30 6.10
N VAL A 3 15.28 -30.15 5.65
CA VAL A 3 13.84 -29.84 5.64
C VAL A 3 13.15 -30.89 4.79
N ASN A 4 12.23 -31.64 5.38
CA ASN A 4 11.45 -32.65 4.68
C ASN A 4 10.73 -32.01 3.49
N GLY A 5 10.66 -32.70 2.34
CA GLY A 5 10.03 -32.16 1.13
C GLY A 5 8.55 -31.74 1.33
N GLN A 6 7.87 -32.30 2.33
CA GLN A 6 6.51 -31.92 2.73
C GLN A 6 6.48 -30.53 3.42
N ASP A 7 7.45 -30.23 4.30
CA ASP A 7 7.53 -28.93 4.98
C ASP A 7 7.78 -27.81 3.98
N ARG A 8 8.64 -28.06 2.98
CA ARG A 8 8.91 -27.08 1.93
C ARG A 8 7.70 -26.81 1.04
N ARG A 9 6.93 -27.83 0.68
CA ARG A 9 5.68 -27.65 -0.10
C ARG A 9 4.63 -26.89 0.71
N GLY A 10 4.50 -27.18 2.01
CA GLY A 10 3.62 -26.46 2.92
C GLY A 10 3.97 -24.97 3.04
N ALA A 11 5.27 -24.64 3.16
CA ALA A 11 5.76 -23.28 3.20
C ALA A 11 5.43 -22.49 1.92
N TRP A 12 5.70 -23.07 0.74
CA TRP A 12 5.35 -22.42 -0.53
C TRP A 12 3.84 -22.25 -0.71
N ARG A 13 3.04 -23.24 -0.34
CA ARG A 13 1.57 -23.16 -0.39
C ARG A 13 1.06 -22.02 0.48
N ALA A 14 1.58 -21.87 1.70
CA ALA A 14 1.23 -20.77 2.60
C ALA A 14 1.67 -19.40 2.03
N ALA A 15 2.91 -19.28 1.55
CA ALA A 15 3.43 -18.05 0.99
C ALA A 15 2.63 -17.58 -0.24
N LEU A 16 2.33 -18.49 -1.18
CA LEU A 16 1.55 -18.20 -2.37
C LEU A 16 0.10 -17.86 -2.05
N ALA A 17 -0.53 -18.54 -1.10
CA ALA A 17 -1.88 -18.23 -0.66
C ALA A 17 -1.95 -16.82 -0.03
N CYS A 18 -0.99 -16.48 0.84
CA CYS A 18 -0.92 -15.12 1.40
C CYS A 18 -0.59 -14.08 0.32
N MET A 19 0.26 -14.37 -0.64
CA MET A 19 0.53 -13.50 -1.79
C MET A 19 -0.76 -13.19 -2.56
N VAL A 20 -1.54 -14.21 -2.93
CA VAL A 20 -2.83 -14.03 -3.62
C VAL A 20 -3.82 -13.27 -2.73
N THR A 21 -3.86 -13.58 -1.44
CA THR A 21 -4.68 -12.84 -0.46
C THR A 21 -4.37 -11.36 -0.47
N LEU A 22 -3.08 -10.98 -0.43
CA LEU A 22 -2.67 -9.59 -0.46
C LEU A 22 -2.89 -8.95 -1.85
N ALA A 23 -2.79 -9.73 -2.93
CA ALA A 23 -3.14 -9.24 -4.27
C ALA A 23 -4.64 -8.89 -4.35
N VAL A 24 -5.51 -9.72 -3.80
CA VAL A 24 -6.96 -9.43 -3.74
C VAL A 24 -7.25 -8.25 -2.81
N ALA A 25 -6.80 -8.28 -1.56
CA ALA A 25 -7.15 -7.28 -0.58
C ALA A 25 -6.58 -5.90 -0.90
N MET A 26 -5.31 -5.84 -1.28
CA MET A 26 -4.61 -4.57 -1.56
C MET A 26 -4.75 -4.18 -3.04
N GLY A 27 -4.51 -5.09 -3.96
CA GLY A 27 -4.60 -4.80 -5.38
C GLY A 27 -6.05 -4.51 -5.80
N LEU A 28 -6.94 -5.48 -5.67
CA LEU A 28 -8.32 -5.33 -6.11
C LEU A 28 -9.13 -4.47 -5.12
N GLY A 29 -9.12 -4.80 -3.83
CA GLY A 29 -9.96 -4.12 -2.82
C GLY A 29 -9.62 -2.64 -2.64
N ARG A 30 -8.33 -2.31 -2.63
CA ARG A 30 -7.87 -0.94 -2.34
C ARG A 30 -7.58 -0.14 -3.61
N PHE A 31 -6.80 -0.70 -4.52
CA PHE A 31 -6.20 0.04 -5.63
C PHE A 31 -6.89 -0.12 -6.99
N ALA A 32 -7.96 -0.95 -7.11
CA ALA A 32 -8.74 -1.04 -8.34
C ALA A 32 -9.40 0.29 -8.76
N PHE A 33 -9.63 1.19 -7.79
CA PHE A 33 -10.21 2.49 -8.07
C PHE A 33 -9.34 3.34 -9.00
N THR A 34 -8.03 3.25 -8.89
CA THR A 34 -7.09 4.03 -9.70
C THR A 34 -7.30 3.83 -11.22
N PRO A 35 -7.30 2.61 -11.78
CA PRO A 35 -7.59 2.42 -13.20
C PRO A 35 -9.08 2.62 -13.56
N MET A 36 -10.00 2.45 -12.60
CA MET A 36 -11.44 2.65 -12.85
C MET A 36 -11.85 4.12 -12.84
N LEU A 37 -11.13 4.97 -12.12
CA LEU A 37 -11.46 6.39 -11.98
C LEU A 37 -11.57 7.13 -13.33
N PRO A 38 -10.59 7.06 -14.25
CA PRO A 38 -10.71 7.78 -15.53
C PRO A 38 -11.86 7.26 -16.40
N ILE A 39 -12.29 6.00 -16.24
CA ILE A 39 -13.46 5.44 -16.94
C ILE A 39 -14.73 6.07 -16.38
N MET A 40 -14.90 6.11 -15.05
CA MET A 40 -16.04 6.73 -14.39
C MET A 40 -16.14 8.24 -14.69
N LEU A 41 -14.99 8.93 -14.79
CA LEU A 41 -14.93 10.34 -15.21
C LEU A 41 -15.36 10.52 -16.66
N GLY A 42 -14.87 9.66 -17.57
CA GLY A 42 -15.21 9.69 -18.99
C GLY A 42 -16.69 9.38 -19.27
N GLU A 43 -17.33 8.57 -18.42
CA GLU A 43 -18.76 8.28 -18.47
C GLU A 43 -19.63 9.40 -17.85
N GLY A 44 -19.03 10.45 -17.28
CA GLY A 44 -19.76 11.51 -16.59
C GLY A 44 -20.45 11.08 -15.29
N LYS A 45 -20.13 9.88 -14.78
CA LYS A 45 -20.71 9.35 -13.52
C LYS A 45 -20.12 9.99 -12.27
N LEU A 46 -18.94 10.61 -12.41
CA LEU A 46 -18.18 11.15 -11.31
C LEU A 46 -17.38 12.38 -11.75
N GLU A 47 -17.31 13.39 -10.89
CA GLU A 47 -16.39 14.52 -11.05
C GLU A 47 -15.04 14.22 -10.39
N LEU A 48 -13.97 14.91 -10.81
CA LEU A 48 -12.63 14.68 -10.31
C LEU A 48 -12.52 14.88 -8.79
N ALA A 49 -13.14 15.95 -8.25
CA ALA A 49 -13.17 16.20 -6.80
C ALA A 49 -13.88 15.06 -6.05
N GLY A 50 -15.00 14.56 -6.58
CA GLY A 50 -15.70 13.39 -6.05
C GLY A 50 -14.82 12.14 -6.07
N GLY A 51 -14.03 11.95 -7.13
CA GLY A 51 -13.02 10.89 -7.21
C GLY A 51 -12.00 10.95 -6.09
N GLY A 52 -11.52 12.16 -5.77
CA GLY A 52 -10.63 12.41 -4.62
C GLY A 52 -11.27 12.01 -3.28
N VAL A 53 -12.55 12.36 -3.08
CA VAL A 53 -13.30 11.97 -1.87
C VAL A 53 -13.44 10.45 -1.76
N LEU A 54 -13.84 9.75 -2.83
CA LEU A 54 -13.97 8.29 -2.82
C LEU A 54 -12.64 7.56 -2.56
N ALA A 55 -11.53 8.08 -3.08
CA ALA A 55 -10.19 7.57 -2.77
C ALA A 55 -9.88 7.76 -1.29
N SER A 56 -10.09 8.96 -0.76
CA SER A 56 -9.81 9.29 0.64
C SER A 56 -10.70 8.52 1.63
N LEU A 57 -11.95 8.24 1.28
CA LEU A 57 -12.82 7.36 2.09
C LEU A 57 -12.27 5.93 2.20
N ASN A 58 -11.68 5.40 1.13
CA ASN A 58 -11.01 4.11 1.20
C ASN A 58 -9.76 4.15 2.12
N TYR A 59 -8.97 5.21 2.03
CA TYR A 59 -7.79 5.37 2.90
C TYR A 59 -8.17 5.59 4.36
N LEU A 60 -9.25 6.34 4.62
CA LEU A 60 -9.83 6.47 5.96
C LEU A 60 -10.31 5.11 6.49
N GLY A 61 -11.04 4.36 5.67
CA GLY A 61 -11.46 3.00 6.01
C GLY A 61 -10.28 2.10 6.35
N TYR A 62 -9.22 2.15 5.53
CA TYR A 62 -7.99 1.40 5.79
C TYR A 62 -7.32 1.81 7.11
N PHE A 63 -7.24 3.10 7.39
CA PHE A 63 -6.73 3.62 8.65
C PHE A 63 -7.53 3.11 9.84
N LEU A 64 -8.86 3.24 9.80
CA LEU A 64 -9.76 2.76 10.87
C LEU A 64 -9.69 1.24 11.03
N GLY A 65 -9.63 0.51 9.91
CA GLY A 65 -9.43 -0.93 9.89
C GLY A 65 -8.13 -1.35 10.55
N ALA A 66 -7.01 -0.67 10.23
CA ALA A 66 -5.70 -0.96 10.81
C ALA A 66 -5.67 -0.72 12.33
N VAL A 67 -6.25 0.40 12.79
CA VAL A 67 -6.34 0.72 14.22
C VAL A 67 -7.22 -0.29 14.97
N SER A 68 -8.34 -0.71 14.38
CA SER A 68 -9.26 -1.65 15.01
C SER A 68 -8.74 -3.09 15.09
N CYS A 69 -7.72 -3.48 14.30
CA CYS A 69 -7.18 -4.84 14.30
C CYS A 69 -6.79 -5.35 15.70
N ALA A 70 -6.28 -4.47 16.56
CA ALA A 70 -5.85 -4.83 17.92
C ALA A 70 -7.01 -5.24 18.84
N ALA A 71 -8.24 -4.77 18.57
CA ALA A 71 -9.43 -5.07 19.34
C ALA A 71 -10.18 -6.31 18.83
N ILE A 72 -9.78 -6.89 17.70
CA ILE A 72 -10.49 -8.00 17.05
C ILE A 72 -9.95 -9.34 17.57
N GLY A 73 -10.79 -10.10 18.27
CA GLY A 73 -10.48 -11.43 18.80
C GLY A 73 -10.89 -12.60 17.89
N ILE A 74 -11.02 -12.39 16.57
CA ILE A 74 -11.45 -13.40 15.61
C ILE A 74 -10.23 -14.21 15.12
N LYS A 75 -10.41 -15.52 14.83
CA LYS A 75 -9.37 -16.37 14.25
C LYS A 75 -8.88 -15.79 12.91
N ALA A 76 -7.55 -15.82 12.68
CA ALA A 76 -6.94 -15.25 11.48
C ALA A 76 -7.51 -15.86 10.19
N SER A 77 -7.69 -17.18 10.14
CA SER A 77 -8.28 -17.87 8.98
C SER A 77 -9.70 -17.40 8.66
N SER A 78 -10.54 -17.24 9.68
CA SER A 78 -11.93 -16.75 9.52
C SER A 78 -11.96 -15.30 9.07
N MET A 79 -11.07 -14.44 9.63
CA MET A 79 -10.96 -13.04 9.23
C MET A 79 -10.50 -12.92 7.78
N VAL A 80 -9.51 -13.69 7.37
CA VAL A 80 -9.00 -13.69 5.99
C VAL A 80 -10.10 -14.09 5.02
N ARG A 81 -10.80 -15.21 5.26
CA ARG A 81 -11.88 -15.67 4.36
C ARG A 81 -13.05 -14.71 4.32
N GLY A 82 -13.55 -14.29 5.48
CA GLY A 82 -14.67 -13.35 5.57
C GLY A 82 -14.35 -12.00 4.94
N GLY A 83 -13.13 -11.46 5.21
CA GLY A 83 -12.67 -10.21 4.64
C GLY A 83 -12.46 -10.27 3.12
N LEU A 84 -11.95 -11.38 2.59
CA LEU A 84 -11.82 -11.59 1.15
C LEU A 84 -13.19 -11.70 0.47
N ALA A 85 -14.12 -12.48 1.03
CA ALA A 85 -15.48 -12.60 0.50
C ALA A 85 -16.19 -11.24 0.51
N ALA A 86 -16.05 -10.47 1.60
CA ALA A 86 -16.56 -9.11 1.67
C ALA A 86 -15.91 -8.21 0.62
N THR A 87 -14.60 -8.29 0.40
CA THR A 87 -13.88 -7.52 -0.63
C THR A 87 -14.46 -7.80 -2.03
N ALA A 88 -14.69 -9.07 -2.38
CA ALA A 88 -15.30 -9.43 -3.66
C ALA A 88 -16.71 -8.86 -3.80
N ALA A 89 -17.54 -8.98 -2.76
CA ALA A 89 -18.89 -8.43 -2.74
C ALA A 89 -18.90 -6.89 -2.88
N LEU A 90 -17.98 -6.20 -2.20
CA LEU A 90 -17.85 -4.74 -2.28
C LEU A 90 -17.41 -4.28 -3.68
N LEU A 91 -16.53 -5.03 -4.36
CA LEU A 91 -16.15 -4.74 -5.76
C LEU A 91 -17.33 -4.91 -6.71
N ILE A 92 -18.10 -6.00 -6.58
CA ILE A 92 -19.34 -6.21 -7.37
C ILE A 92 -20.34 -5.09 -7.06
N GLY A 93 -20.48 -4.72 -5.79
CA GLY A 93 -21.34 -3.62 -5.35
C GLY A 93 -21.00 -2.28 -6.00
N MET A 94 -19.71 -1.99 -6.23
CA MET A 94 -19.27 -0.78 -6.94
C MET A 94 -19.83 -0.70 -8.36
N GLY A 95 -20.02 -1.85 -9.03
CA GLY A 95 -20.62 -1.90 -10.36
C GLY A 95 -22.15 -1.91 -10.36
N LEU A 96 -22.78 -2.34 -9.26
CA LEU A 96 -24.24 -2.43 -9.16
C LEU A 96 -24.88 -1.15 -8.60
N LEU A 97 -24.17 -0.38 -7.78
CA LEU A 97 -24.66 0.87 -7.22
C LEU A 97 -24.32 2.05 -8.14
N HIS A 98 -25.22 3.03 -8.20
CA HIS A 98 -25.09 4.21 -9.06
C HIS A 98 -25.14 5.53 -8.27
N SER A 99 -25.06 5.46 -6.94
CA SER A 99 -25.09 6.65 -6.07
C SER A 99 -23.72 6.95 -5.49
N PHE A 100 -23.35 8.22 -5.45
CA PHE A 100 -22.09 8.70 -4.84
C PHE A 100 -21.96 8.24 -3.38
N THR A 101 -23.04 8.37 -2.60
CA THR A 101 -23.05 7.92 -1.20
C THR A 101 -22.84 6.41 -1.09
N GLY A 102 -23.50 5.62 -1.94
CA GLY A 102 -23.31 4.16 -2.01
C GLY A 102 -21.85 3.80 -2.31
N TRP A 103 -21.26 4.41 -3.33
CA TRP A 103 -19.84 4.21 -3.63
C TRP A 103 -18.94 4.63 -2.47
N GLY A 104 -19.24 5.74 -1.76
CA GLY A 104 -18.51 6.19 -0.59
C GLY A 104 -18.50 5.15 0.53
N ILE A 105 -19.65 4.58 0.85
CA ILE A 105 -19.79 3.52 1.86
C ILE A 105 -19.00 2.26 1.44
N LEU A 106 -19.15 1.81 0.19
CA LEU A 106 -18.41 0.65 -0.33
C LEU A 106 -16.90 0.88 -0.31
N ARG A 107 -16.44 2.08 -0.67
CA ARG A 107 -15.01 2.44 -0.64
C ARG A 107 -14.44 2.44 0.77
N ALA A 108 -15.17 3.03 1.74
CA ALA A 108 -14.77 3.00 3.15
C ALA A 108 -14.73 1.56 3.70
N ALA A 109 -15.77 0.77 3.45
CA ALA A 109 -15.82 -0.63 3.86
C ALA A 109 -14.70 -1.46 3.21
N ALA A 110 -14.42 -1.28 1.91
CA ALA A 110 -13.31 -1.95 1.22
C ALA A 110 -11.95 -1.59 1.83
N GLY A 111 -11.78 -0.36 2.28
CA GLY A 111 -10.59 0.06 3.02
C GLY A 111 -10.43 -0.72 4.33
N VAL A 112 -11.49 -0.81 5.15
CA VAL A 112 -11.49 -1.59 6.40
C VAL A 112 -11.14 -3.05 6.14
N MET A 113 -11.81 -3.68 5.17
CA MET A 113 -11.57 -5.10 4.82
C MET A 113 -10.12 -5.30 4.36
N SER A 114 -9.58 -4.40 3.54
CA SER A 114 -8.20 -4.48 3.06
C SER A 114 -7.19 -4.45 4.21
N ALA A 115 -7.41 -3.59 5.22
CA ALA A 115 -6.55 -3.50 6.39
C ALA A 115 -6.62 -4.79 7.24
N TRP A 116 -7.82 -5.27 7.54
CA TRP A 116 -8.00 -6.48 8.33
C TRP A 116 -7.37 -7.70 7.64
N VAL A 117 -7.68 -7.90 6.37
CA VAL A 117 -7.10 -9.00 5.59
C VAL A 117 -5.59 -8.91 5.53
N PHE A 118 -5.04 -7.71 5.28
CA PHE A 118 -3.59 -7.50 5.24
C PHE A 118 -2.91 -7.89 6.56
N VAL A 119 -3.43 -7.43 7.70
CA VAL A 119 -2.83 -7.68 9.02
C VAL A 119 -2.94 -9.15 9.39
N PHE A 120 -4.14 -9.74 9.26
CA PHE A 120 -4.38 -11.13 9.67
C PHE A 120 -3.70 -12.15 8.75
N ALA A 121 -3.69 -11.93 7.42
CA ALA A 121 -2.99 -12.79 6.48
C ALA A 121 -1.48 -12.72 6.63
N SER A 122 -0.92 -11.51 6.83
CA SER A 122 0.51 -11.35 7.11
C SER A 122 0.91 -12.06 8.39
N GLY A 123 0.16 -11.90 9.47
CA GLY A 123 0.41 -12.57 10.74
C GLY A 123 0.33 -14.10 10.63
N TRP A 124 -0.69 -14.63 9.95
CA TRP A 124 -0.86 -16.06 9.71
C TRP A 124 0.29 -16.63 8.86
N GLY A 125 0.60 -15.97 7.74
CA GLY A 125 1.64 -16.40 6.81
C GLY A 125 3.02 -16.41 7.45
N LEU A 126 3.41 -15.34 8.15
CA LEU A 126 4.71 -15.25 8.79
C LEU A 126 4.89 -16.29 9.89
N ARG A 127 3.85 -16.60 10.68
CA ARG A 127 3.89 -17.70 11.66
C ARG A 127 4.09 -19.03 10.97
N ARG A 128 3.32 -19.32 9.89
CA ARG A 128 3.44 -20.59 9.17
C ARG A 128 4.82 -20.79 8.54
N LEU A 129 5.42 -19.69 8.03
CA LEU A 129 6.78 -19.72 7.51
C LEU A 129 7.84 -19.93 8.62
N ALA A 130 7.61 -19.41 9.82
CA ALA A 130 8.47 -19.66 10.97
C ALA A 130 8.41 -21.13 11.42
N GLU A 131 7.21 -21.72 11.49
CA GLU A 131 6.97 -23.14 11.82
C GLU A 131 7.67 -24.08 10.83
N THR A 132 7.70 -23.72 9.55
CA THR A 132 8.35 -24.50 8.48
C THR A 132 9.81 -24.12 8.24
N ASN A 133 10.39 -23.28 9.12
CA ASN A 133 11.77 -22.78 9.03
C ASN A 133 12.12 -22.19 7.65
N SER A 134 11.19 -21.44 7.06
CA SER A 134 11.29 -20.87 5.71
C SER A 134 11.10 -19.33 5.67
N PRO A 135 11.79 -18.53 6.52
CA PRO A 135 11.56 -17.10 6.66
C PRO A 135 11.84 -16.30 5.38
N MET A 136 12.69 -16.82 4.49
CA MET A 136 13.01 -16.17 3.22
C MET A 136 11.81 -16.04 2.29
N LEU A 137 10.78 -16.90 2.43
CA LEU A 137 9.55 -16.82 1.64
C LEU A 137 8.63 -15.67 2.07
N ALA A 138 8.92 -14.97 3.17
CA ALA A 138 8.19 -13.77 3.57
C ALA A 138 8.18 -12.70 2.46
N GLY A 139 9.29 -12.55 1.72
CA GLY A 139 9.36 -11.65 0.58
C GLY A 139 8.32 -11.96 -0.51
N VAL A 140 8.01 -13.24 -0.73
CA VAL A 140 7.00 -13.68 -1.71
C VAL A 140 5.61 -13.17 -1.31
N ILE A 141 5.25 -13.24 -0.04
CA ILE A 141 3.95 -12.74 0.48
C ILE A 141 3.75 -11.27 0.05
N TYR A 142 4.76 -10.44 0.25
CA TYR A 142 4.68 -9.00 0.02
C TYR A 142 4.85 -8.56 -1.45
N THR A 143 5.05 -9.50 -2.38
CA THR A 143 4.89 -9.21 -3.82
C THR A 143 3.41 -9.13 -4.22
N GLY A 144 2.52 -9.68 -3.41
CA GLY A 144 1.07 -9.71 -3.67
C GLY A 144 0.45 -8.37 -4.03
N PRO A 145 0.67 -7.29 -3.26
CA PRO A 145 0.15 -5.96 -3.61
C PRO A 145 0.57 -5.51 -5.00
N GLY A 146 1.83 -5.70 -5.37
CA GLY A 146 2.35 -5.33 -6.70
C GLY A 146 1.68 -6.12 -7.84
N ILE A 147 1.53 -7.43 -7.65
CA ILE A 147 0.83 -8.31 -8.60
C ILE A 147 -0.63 -7.85 -8.76
N GLY A 148 -1.33 -7.61 -7.64
CA GLY A 148 -2.72 -7.19 -7.66
C GLY A 148 -2.91 -5.83 -8.33
N ILE A 149 -2.01 -4.87 -8.10
CA ILE A 149 -2.01 -3.56 -8.74
C ILE A 149 -1.79 -3.71 -10.26
N ALA A 150 -0.82 -4.52 -10.69
CA ALA A 150 -0.57 -4.77 -12.11
C ALA A 150 -1.80 -5.42 -12.78
N MET A 151 -2.40 -6.41 -12.13
CA MET A 151 -3.62 -7.08 -12.62
C MET A 151 -4.80 -6.10 -12.74
N THR A 152 -5.02 -5.24 -11.74
CA THR A 152 -6.12 -4.26 -11.80
C THR A 152 -5.95 -3.26 -12.93
N GLY A 153 -4.72 -2.84 -13.21
CA GLY A 153 -4.45 -1.95 -14.35
C GLY A 153 -4.75 -2.60 -15.69
N LEU A 154 -4.22 -3.82 -15.89
CA LEU A 154 -4.42 -4.53 -17.16
C LEU A 154 -5.88 -4.93 -17.38
N LEU A 155 -6.50 -5.56 -16.38
CA LEU A 155 -7.87 -6.07 -16.52
C LEU A 155 -8.91 -4.96 -16.35
N GLY A 156 -8.70 -3.98 -15.47
CA GLY A 156 -9.57 -2.82 -15.32
C GLY A 156 -9.62 -1.99 -16.60
N GLY A 157 -8.48 -1.73 -17.24
CA GLY A 157 -8.41 -1.08 -18.53
C GLY A 157 -9.08 -1.88 -19.65
N ALA A 158 -8.85 -3.20 -19.71
CA ALA A 158 -9.44 -4.08 -20.70
C ALA A 158 -10.96 -4.19 -20.55
N LEU A 159 -11.46 -4.46 -19.34
CA LEU A 159 -12.89 -4.61 -19.04
C LEU A 159 -13.62 -3.26 -19.07
N GLY A 160 -12.97 -2.18 -18.69
CA GLY A 160 -13.53 -0.84 -18.69
C GLY A 160 -13.88 -0.29 -20.08
N ARG A 161 -13.43 -0.94 -21.15
CA ARG A 161 -13.87 -0.62 -22.54
C ARG A 161 -15.37 -0.87 -22.75
N TRP A 162 -15.97 -1.75 -21.94
CA TRP A 162 -17.40 -2.03 -21.91
C TRP A 162 -18.15 -1.25 -20.81
N GLY A 163 -17.49 -0.29 -20.18
CA GLY A 163 -18.04 0.57 -19.14
C GLY A 163 -17.52 0.24 -17.74
N SER A 164 -17.65 1.23 -16.85
CA SER A 164 -17.16 1.12 -15.46
C SER A 164 -17.89 0.01 -14.68
N GLU A 165 -19.17 -0.23 -14.93
CA GLU A 165 -19.94 -1.30 -14.29
C GLU A 165 -19.35 -2.67 -14.59
N VAL A 166 -19.11 -2.95 -15.90
CA VAL A 166 -18.49 -4.21 -16.35
C VAL A 166 -17.07 -4.34 -15.76
N GLY A 167 -16.32 -3.24 -15.72
CA GLY A 167 -14.99 -3.21 -15.10
C GLY A 167 -15.04 -3.61 -13.62
N TRP A 168 -15.91 -3.00 -12.83
CA TRP A 168 -16.05 -3.31 -11.41
C TRP A 168 -16.54 -4.72 -11.14
N ILE A 169 -17.59 -5.17 -11.85
CA ILE A 169 -18.14 -6.53 -11.72
C ILE A 169 -17.07 -7.55 -12.13
N GLY A 170 -16.36 -7.33 -13.24
CA GLY A 170 -15.32 -8.22 -13.73
C GLY A 170 -14.15 -8.36 -12.74
N LEU A 171 -13.70 -7.26 -12.12
CA LEU A 171 -12.68 -7.30 -11.06
C LEU A 171 -13.21 -8.03 -9.81
N GLY A 172 -14.48 -7.87 -9.47
CA GLY A 172 -15.11 -8.61 -8.38
C GLY A 172 -15.19 -10.11 -8.65
N LEU A 173 -15.57 -10.53 -9.86
CA LEU A 173 -15.57 -11.94 -10.28
C LEU A 173 -14.17 -12.54 -10.31
N LEU A 174 -13.17 -11.77 -10.76
CA LEU A 174 -11.77 -12.18 -10.65
C LEU A 174 -11.38 -12.43 -9.19
N ALA A 175 -11.78 -11.54 -8.27
CA ALA A 175 -11.55 -11.74 -6.84
C ALA A 175 -12.18 -13.05 -6.36
N VAL A 176 -13.42 -13.36 -6.75
CA VAL A 176 -14.09 -14.63 -6.40
C VAL A 176 -13.28 -15.83 -6.88
N VAL A 177 -12.80 -15.81 -8.13
CA VAL A 177 -11.98 -16.92 -8.68
C VAL A 177 -10.68 -17.10 -7.89
N LEU A 178 -9.95 -16.01 -7.63
CA LEU A 178 -8.70 -16.05 -6.87
C LEU A 178 -8.92 -16.55 -5.43
N ILE A 179 -10.01 -16.12 -4.79
CA ILE A 179 -10.39 -16.55 -3.45
C ILE A 179 -10.71 -18.05 -3.44
N ALA A 180 -11.45 -18.54 -4.43
CA ALA A 180 -11.80 -19.96 -4.52
C ALA A 180 -10.54 -20.85 -4.60
N ILE A 181 -9.50 -20.43 -5.33
CA ILE A 181 -8.24 -21.17 -5.46
C ILE A 181 -7.53 -21.33 -4.10
N ILE A 182 -7.54 -20.27 -3.27
CA ILE A 182 -6.80 -20.27 -2.00
C ILE A 182 -7.65 -20.64 -0.78
N TRP A 183 -8.97 -20.75 -0.94
CA TRP A 183 -9.93 -20.89 0.16
C TRP A 183 -9.58 -22.00 1.16
N ARG A 184 -9.23 -23.18 0.63
CA ARG A 184 -8.90 -24.36 1.43
C ARG A 184 -7.55 -24.27 2.15
N VAL A 185 -6.66 -23.37 1.74
CA VAL A 185 -5.35 -23.22 2.41
C VAL A 185 -5.52 -22.66 3.82
N PHE A 186 -6.55 -21.84 4.04
CA PHE A 186 -6.89 -21.29 5.36
C PHE A 186 -7.83 -22.20 6.17
N ASP A 187 -8.19 -23.41 5.66
CA ASP A 187 -8.96 -24.42 6.39
C ASP A 187 -8.08 -25.38 7.21
N ASP A 188 -6.84 -25.59 6.80
CA ASP A 188 -5.97 -26.59 7.41
C ASP A 188 -5.62 -26.22 8.85
N GLY A 189 -6.42 -26.79 9.77
CA GLY A 189 -6.09 -27.08 11.14
C GLY A 189 -5.27 -26.04 11.89
N GLU A 190 -5.84 -24.87 12.20
CA GLU A 190 -5.47 -24.20 13.44
C GLU A 190 -6.01 -25.06 14.59
N ALA A 191 -5.24 -26.08 15.00
CA ALA A 191 -5.39 -26.65 16.31
C ALA A 191 -5.47 -25.49 17.29
N ALA A 192 -6.56 -25.45 18.03
CA ALA A 192 -6.90 -24.40 18.98
C ALA A 192 -5.70 -24.18 19.93
N GLN A 193 -4.91 -23.16 19.70
CA GLN A 193 -4.12 -22.54 20.74
C GLN A 193 -4.26 -21.03 20.64
N GLY A 194 -4.87 -20.59 21.72
CA GLY A 194 -5.44 -19.35 22.00
C GLY A 194 -4.56 -18.11 21.84
N ASN A 195 -5.26 -17.07 22.01
CA ASN A 195 -4.88 -15.68 22.13
C ASN A 195 -4.46 -15.06 20.80
N GLY A 196 -5.43 -14.29 20.27
CA GLY A 196 -5.13 -13.22 19.34
C GLY A 196 -3.82 -12.57 19.73
N THR A 197 -2.92 -12.44 18.76
CA THR A 197 -1.80 -11.54 18.90
C THR A 197 -2.41 -10.20 19.26
N LYS A 198 -2.48 -9.91 20.56
CA LYS A 198 -2.58 -8.53 21.03
C LYS A 198 -1.41 -7.84 20.35
N ALA A 199 -1.69 -7.07 19.31
CA ALA A 199 -0.75 -6.05 18.91
C ALA A 199 -0.45 -5.30 20.23
N PRO A 200 0.82 -5.19 20.63
CA PRO A 200 1.13 -4.60 21.92
C PRO A 200 0.81 -3.11 21.84
N VAL A 201 -0.42 -2.76 22.16
CA VAL A 201 -0.77 -1.43 22.62
C VAL A 201 -0.54 -1.46 24.12
N ALA A 202 0.72 -1.40 24.52
CA ALA A 202 1.09 -1.11 25.88
C ALA A 202 2.06 0.05 25.82
N ALA A 203 1.59 1.20 26.24
CA ALA A 203 2.41 2.28 26.68
C ALA A 203 3.28 1.78 27.86
N SER A 204 4.47 1.30 27.55
CA SER A 204 5.53 1.15 28.54
C SER A 204 6.39 2.39 28.42
N SER A 205 6.28 3.27 29.41
CA SER A 205 7.13 4.43 29.63
C SER A 205 8.54 3.96 30.01
N ALA A 206 9.31 3.49 29.05
CA ALA A 206 10.77 3.45 29.20
C ALA A 206 11.26 4.89 28.97
N THR A 207 12.02 5.42 29.90
CA THR A 207 12.71 6.71 29.82
C THR A 207 13.69 6.67 28.64
N ALA A 208 13.22 7.13 27.47
CA ALA A 208 14.04 7.27 26.29
C ALA A 208 14.96 8.49 26.45
N SER A 209 16.20 8.38 25.98
CA SER A 209 17.11 9.52 25.90
C SER A 209 16.47 10.64 25.05
N GLY A 210 16.83 11.90 25.31
CA GLY A 210 16.25 13.04 24.58
C GLY A 210 16.46 12.95 23.05
N VAL A 211 17.57 12.35 22.62
CA VAL A 211 17.91 12.14 21.20
C VAL A 211 16.98 11.11 20.57
N ASP A 212 16.70 9.99 21.25
CA ASP A 212 15.79 8.95 20.75
C ASP A 212 14.34 9.46 20.64
N ARG A 213 13.95 10.41 21.51
CA ARG A 213 12.62 11.03 21.44
C ARG A 213 12.50 11.95 20.22
N SER A 214 13.54 12.73 19.92
CA SER A 214 13.58 13.59 18.73
C SER A 214 13.53 12.77 17.45
N ASP A 215 14.36 11.72 17.33
CA ASP A 215 14.39 10.84 16.15
C ASP A 215 13.06 10.11 15.94
N ALA A 216 12.37 9.73 17.02
CA ALA A 216 11.04 9.14 16.94
C ALA A 216 9.98 10.12 16.39
N ILE A 217 10.03 11.39 16.81
CA ILE A 217 9.12 12.44 16.28
C ILE A 217 9.39 12.67 14.80
N TRP A 218 10.67 12.76 14.40
CA TRP A 218 11.04 12.90 13.00
C TRP A 218 10.58 11.72 12.16
N LEU A 219 10.74 10.48 12.64
CA LEU A 219 10.26 9.30 11.92
C LEU A 219 8.74 9.38 11.66
N VAL A 220 7.95 9.72 12.69
CA VAL A 220 6.49 9.85 12.57
C VAL A 220 6.11 10.95 11.57
N ALA A 221 6.68 12.14 11.70
CA ALA A 221 6.36 13.27 10.85
C ALA A 221 6.74 13.01 9.38
N LEU A 222 7.97 12.54 9.15
CA LEU A 222 8.49 12.31 7.81
C LEU A 222 7.77 11.14 7.12
N TYR A 223 7.39 10.09 7.86
CA TYR A 223 6.64 8.98 7.27
C TYR A 223 5.25 9.41 6.79
N GLY A 224 4.63 10.40 7.44
CA GLY A 224 3.42 11.06 6.96
C GLY A 224 3.61 11.76 5.61
N LEU A 225 4.77 12.40 5.39
CA LEU A 225 5.09 13.03 4.10
C LEU A 225 5.16 12.00 2.95
N ALA A 226 5.69 10.80 3.21
CA ALA A 226 5.64 9.75 2.20
C ALA A 226 4.20 9.36 1.86
N GLY A 227 3.37 9.16 2.91
CA GLY A 227 1.95 8.85 2.71
C GLY A 227 1.24 9.87 1.83
N PHE A 228 1.52 11.17 2.04
CA PHE A 228 0.94 12.26 1.26
C PHE A 228 1.54 12.32 -0.17
N GLY A 229 2.85 12.28 -0.29
CA GLY A 229 3.52 12.56 -1.57
C GLY A 229 3.28 11.49 -2.63
N TYR A 230 3.41 10.20 -2.28
CA TYR A 230 3.24 9.16 -3.28
C TYR A 230 1.77 8.96 -3.69
N ILE A 231 0.82 9.18 -2.73
CA ILE A 231 -0.58 8.79 -2.94
C ILE A 231 -1.29 9.65 -3.99
N ILE A 232 -0.86 10.90 -4.15
CA ILE A 232 -1.41 11.79 -5.18
C ILE A 232 -1.16 11.20 -6.55
N THR A 233 0.09 10.88 -6.86
CA THR A 233 0.43 10.24 -8.14
C THR A 233 -0.22 8.85 -8.24
N ALA A 234 -0.11 8.02 -7.21
CA ALA A 234 -0.65 6.67 -7.24
C ALA A 234 -2.18 6.62 -7.41
N THR A 235 -2.92 7.63 -6.92
CA THR A 235 -4.38 7.68 -7.07
C THR A 235 -4.79 8.14 -8.48
N PHE A 236 -4.08 9.12 -9.04
CA PHE A 236 -4.51 9.81 -10.25
C PHE A 236 -3.62 9.48 -11.47
N LEU A 237 -2.64 8.60 -11.37
CA LEU A 237 -1.67 8.30 -12.44
C LEU A 237 -2.32 8.06 -13.81
N PRO A 238 -3.36 7.21 -13.96
CA PRO A 238 -3.99 7.03 -15.27
C PRO A 238 -4.74 8.27 -15.76
N VAL A 239 -5.31 9.09 -14.86
CA VAL A 239 -5.96 10.36 -15.20
C VAL A 239 -4.94 11.36 -15.70
N ILE A 240 -3.84 11.54 -14.93
CA ILE A 240 -2.72 12.44 -15.28
C ILE A 240 -2.14 12.07 -16.63
N ALA A 241 -1.86 10.79 -16.84
CA ALA A 241 -1.27 10.30 -18.08
C ALA A 241 -2.20 10.47 -19.29
N ARG A 242 -3.51 10.25 -19.13
CA ARG A 242 -4.49 10.48 -20.20
C ARG A 242 -4.63 11.95 -20.56
N GLN A 243 -4.54 12.86 -19.58
CA GLN A 243 -4.52 14.30 -19.85
C GLN A 243 -3.27 14.74 -20.62
N ALA A 244 -2.11 14.16 -20.30
CA ALA A 244 -0.84 14.48 -20.95
C ALA A 244 -0.67 13.81 -22.32
N LEU A 245 -1.28 12.64 -22.54
CA LEU A 245 -1.13 11.79 -23.74
C LEU A 245 -2.51 11.34 -24.24
N PRO A 246 -3.40 12.26 -24.69
CA PRO A 246 -4.80 11.95 -24.98
C PRO A 246 -4.99 10.97 -26.14
N GLU A 247 -4.10 10.97 -27.13
CA GLU A 247 -4.20 10.09 -28.31
C GLU A 247 -3.47 8.75 -28.15
N SER A 248 -2.86 8.52 -26.98
CA SER A 248 -2.05 7.34 -26.72
C SER A 248 -2.81 6.28 -25.93
N SER A 249 -2.55 5.01 -26.23
CA SER A 249 -3.00 3.87 -25.40
C SER A 249 -2.09 3.59 -24.18
N TRP A 250 -0.90 4.22 -24.10
CA TRP A 250 0.08 4.01 -23.05
C TRP A 250 -0.39 4.37 -21.62
N PRO A 251 -1.27 5.36 -21.41
CA PRO A 251 -1.79 5.67 -20.07
C PRO A 251 -2.33 4.46 -19.28
N ASP A 252 -2.87 3.46 -19.96
CA ASP A 252 -3.43 2.26 -19.33
C ASP A 252 -2.34 1.33 -18.78
N PHE A 253 -1.08 1.47 -19.22
CA PHE A 253 0.05 0.62 -18.82
C PHE A 253 0.87 1.20 -17.66
N TYR A 254 0.77 2.48 -17.33
CA TYR A 254 1.60 3.08 -16.28
C TYR A 254 1.24 2.57 -14.88
N TRP A 255 -0.04 2.31 -14.64
CA TRP A 255 -0.47 1.68 -13.39
C TRP A 255 0.00 0.22 -13.27
N PRO A 256 -0.12 -0.64 -14.27
CA PRO A 256 0.55 -1.94 -14.31
C PRO A 256 2.06 -1.88 -14.10
N LEU A 257 2.76 -0.91 -14.71
CA LEU A 257 4.21 -0.71 -14.53
C LEU A 257 4.55 -0.34 -13.08
N PHE A 258 3.78 0.54 -12.46
CA PHE A 258 3.94 0.86 -11.04
C PHE A 258 3.80 -0.41 -10.18
N GLY A 259 2.76 -1.22 -10.41
CA GLY A 259 2.56 -2.49 -9.71
C GLY A 259 3.70 -3.48 -9.94
N ALA A 260 4.14 -3.64 -11.18
CA ALA A 260 5.25 -4.51 -11.53
C ALA A 260 6.57 -4.09 -10.86
N ALA A 261 6.82 -2.78 -10.71
CA ALA A 261 8.00 -2.24 -10.04
C ALA A 261 8.01 -2.52 -8.52
N ILE A 262 6.86 -2.65 -7.88
CA ILE A 262 6.77 -3.02 -6.47
C ILE A 262 7.39 -4.40 -6.21
N ILE A 263 7.29 -5.34 -7.15
CA ILE A 263 7.76 -6.72 -6.98
C ILE A 263 9.29 -6.76 -6.75
N PRO A 264 10.14 -6.30 -7.68
CA PRO A 264 11.59 -6.24 -7.43
C PRO A 264 11.92 -5.32 -6.26
N GLY A 265 11.19 -4.21 -6.07
CA GLY A 265 11.39 -3.30 -4.95
C GLY A 265 11.23 -3.97 -3.59
N ALA A 266 10.18 -4.79 -3.42
CA ALA A 266 9.96 -5.58 -2.22
C ALA A 266 11.09 -6.59 -1.96
N LEU A 267 11.54 -7.28 -3.02
CA LEU A 267 12.59 -8.30 -2.92
C LEU A 267 13.97 -7.68 -2.63
N ILE A 268 14.30 -6.57 -3.27
CA ILE A 268 15.55 -5.83 -3.05
C ILE A 268 15.55 -5.21 -1.65
N GLY A 269 14.46 -4.56 -1.25
CA GLY A 269 14.30 -3.96 0.08
C GLY A 269 14.45 -5.00 1.21
N ALA A 270 13.86 -6.19 1.03
CA ALA A 270 13.97 -7.28 2.00
C ALA A 270 15.43 -7.79 2.17
N ARG A 271 16.24 -7.70 1.11
CA ARG A 271 17.66 -8.10 1.11
C ARG A 271 18.62 -6.99 1.55
N ALA A 272 18.13 -5.76 1.77
CA ALA A 272 18.98 -4.66 2.22
C ALA A 272 19.70 -5.03 3.53
N PRO A 273 21.03 -4.93 3.59
CA PRO A 273 21.82 -5.33 4.75
C PRO A 273 21.35 -4.61 6.03
N THR A 274 21.27 -5.33 7.13
CA THR A 274 20.78 -4.78 8.40
C THR A 274 21.74 -3.76 9.03
N HIS A 275 23.01 -3.76 8.62
CA HIS A 275 24.01 -2.78 9.07
C HIS A 275 23.92 -1.42 8.35
N TRP A 276 23.16 -1.34 7.24
CA TRP A 276 22.90 -0.07 6.58
C TRP A 276 21.95 0.79 7.42
N ASP A 277 22.21 2.09 7.46
CA ASP A 277 21.37 3.02 8.21
C ASP A 277 20.00 3.20 7.52
N ASN A 278 18.94 2.87 8.24
CA ASN A 278 17.58 2.94 7.69
C ASN A 278 17.17 4.34 7.26
N ARG A 279 17.71 5.39 7.91
CA ARG A 279 17.41 6.80 7.57
C ARG A 279 17.99 7.16 6.21
N LEU A 280 19.18 6.64 5.87
CA LEU A 280 19.77 6.85 4.55
C LEU A 280 19.01 6.08 3.48
N LEU A 281 18.58 4.84 3.77
CA LEU A 281 17.73 4.05 2.89
C LEU A 281 16.37 4.73 2.64
N LEU A 282 15.77 5.32 3.68
CA LEU A 282 14.55 6.11 3.56
C LEU A 282 14.80 7.36 2.71
N ALA A 283 15.88 8.11 2.95
CA ALA A 283 16.23 9.28 2.15
C ALA A 283 16.36 8.93 0.65
N ALA A 284 17.07 7.85 0.33
CA ALA A 284 17.21 7.38 -1.06
C ALA A 284 15.87 6.95 -1.67
N ALA A 285 15.04 6.24 -0.92
CA ALA A 285 13.72 5.78 -1.37
C ALA A 285 12.76 6.97 -1.65
N TYR A 286 12.79 7.99 -0.78
CA TYR A 286 12.01 9.22 -0.97
C TYR A 286 12.51 10.03 -2.16
N ALA A 287 13.82 10.13 -2.35
CA ALA A 287 14.42 10.81 -3.51
C ALA A 287 14.02 10.12 -4.82
N LEU A 288 14.01 8.78 -4.85
CA LEU A 288 13.53 8.02 -6.02
C LEU A 288 12.06 8.29 -6.31
N GLN A 289 11.20 8.32 -5.29
CA GLN A 289 9.78 8.66 -5.48
C GLN A 289 9.60 10.11 -5.92
N ALA A 290 10.33 11.06 -5.32
CA ALA A 290 10.29 12.46 -5.72
C ALA A 290 10.68 12.63 -7.19
N LEU A 291 11.76 11.98 -7.62
CA LEU A 291 12.19 11.98 -9.01
C LEU A 291 11.13 11.37 -9.93
N GLY A 292 10.51 10.25 -9.53
CA GLY A 292 9.42 9.63 -10.27
C GLY A 292 8.22 10.57 -10.49
N VAL A 293 7.86 11.34 -9.46
CA VAL A 293 6.79 12.35 -9.57
C VAL A 293 7.22 13.51 -10.47
N VAL A 294 8.44 14.03 -10.30
CA VAL A 294 8.98 15.14 -11.12
C VAL A 294 9.02 14.77 -12.59
N LEU A 295 9.39 13.54 -12.94
CA LEU A 295 9.41 13.10 -14.34
C LEU A 295 8.05 13.15 -15.02
N SER A 296 6.97 12.92 -14.27
CA SER A 296 5.61 13.03 -14.82
C SER A 296 5.23 14.47 -15.18
N VAL A 297 5.89 15.46 -14.59
CA VAL A 297 5.66 16.90 -14.84
C VAL A 297 6.68 17.45 -15.84
N ALA A 298 7.98 17.22 -15.59
CA ALA A 298 9.06 17.82 -16.36
C ALA A 298 9.28 17.13 -17.72
N TRP A 299 8.87 15.87 -17.85
CA TRP A 299 9.02 15.08 -19.08
C TRP A 299 7.73 14.29 -19.38
N PRO A 300 6.61 14.99 -19.74
CA PRO A 300 5.29 14.39 -19.93
C PRO A 300 5.20 13.61 -21.25
N THR A 301 6.04 12.59 -21.41
CA THR A 301 6.12 11.70 -22.55
C THR A 301 5.90 10.25 -22.12
N ILE A 302 5.76 9.34 -23.10
CA ILE A 302 5.65 7.90 -22.83
C ILE A 302 6.80 7.42 -21.94
N GLY A 303 8.05 7.81 -22.27
CA GLY A 303 9.24 7.43 -21.50
C GLY A 303 9.26 8.02 -20.08
N GLY A 304 8.88 9.29 -19.94
CA GLY A 304 8.84 9.98 -18.66
C GLY A 304 7.83 9.35 -17.68
N PHE A 305 6.61 9.06 -18.14
CA PHE A 305 5.61 8.37 -17.34
C PHE A 305 6.00 6.91 -17.02
N ALA A 306 6.60 6.20 -17.97
CA ALA A 306 7.06 4.84 -17.72
C ALA A 306 8.16 4.80 -16.65
N LEU A 307 9.19 5.62 -16.79
CA LEU A 307 10.27 5.72 -15.81
C LEU A 307 9.75 6.25 -14.47
N GLY A 308 8.88 7.26 -14.48
CA GLY A 308 8.23 7.79 -13.29
C GLY A 308 7.45 6.72 -12.52
N SER A 309 6.68 5.89 -13.22
CA SER A 309 5.94 4.77 -12.63
C SER A 309 6.85 3.73 -11.98
N LEU A 310 7.97 3.39 -12.64
CA LEU A 310 8.97 2.47 -12.09
C LEU A 310 9.65 3.04 -10.84
N LEU A 311 10.08 4.31 -10.87
CA LEU A 311 10.74 4.96 -9.76
C LEU A 311 9.80 5.21 -8.56
N LEU A 312 8.52 5.43 -8.81
CA LEU A 312 7.51 5.56 -7.76
C LEU A 312 7.18 4.20 -7.13
N GLY A 313 7.06 3.14 -7.94
CA GLY A 313 6.66 1.81 -7.49
C GLY A 313 7.77 1.06 -6.76
N MET A 314 9.00 1.12 -7.24
CA MET A 314 10.12 0.34 -6.69
C MET A 314 10.34 0.57 -5.19
N PRO A 315 10.39 1.80 -4.64
CA PRO A 315 10.60 2.02 -3.22
C PRO A 315 9.33 1.90 -2.36
N PHE A 316 8.17 1.65 -2.95
CA PHE A 316 6.86 1.69 -2.28
C PHE A 316 6.81 0.83 -0.99
N THR A 317 7.13 -0.46 -1.08
CA THR A 317 7.14 -1.36 0.07
C THR A 317 8.41 -1.22 0.89
N ALA A 318 9.52 -0.84 0.29
CA ALA A 318 10.80 -0.65 0.95
C ALA A 318 10.74 0.51 1.98
N ILE A 319 10.04 1.60 1.67
CA ILE A 319 9.81 2.72 2.61
C ILE A 319 9.14 2.21 3.89
N THR A 320 8.10 1.41 3.77
CA THR A 320 7.42 0.82 4.94
C THR A 320 8.38 -0.08 5.72
N LEU A 321 9.13 -0.95 5.05
CA LEU A 321 10.07 -1.85 5.68
C LEU A 321 11.15 -1.08 6.47
N PHE A 322 11.76 -0.06 5.86
CA PHE A 322 12.84 0.70 6.50
C PHE A 322 12.31 1.59 7.64
N ALA A 323 11.10 2.16 7.51
CA ALA A 323 10.45 2.89 8.60
C ALA A 323 10.18 1.97 9.81
N MET A 324 9.70 0.75 9.58
CA MET A 324 9.46 -0.22 10.66
C MET A 324 10.77 -0.74 11.28
N ARG A 325 11.83 -0.92 10.49
CA ARG A 325 13.18 -1.24 11.00
C ARG A 325 13.71 -0.11 11.87
N GLU A 326 13.54 1.15 11.44
CA GLU A 326 13.97 2.32 12.19
C GLU A 326 13.20 2.48 13.51
N ALA A 327 11.90 2.28 13.51
CA ALA A 327 11.10 2.29 14.73
C ALA A 327 11.58 1.24 15.74
N ARG A 328 11.93 0.03 15.26
CA ARG A 328 12.51 -1.02 16.11
C ARG A 328 13.90 -0.67 16.61
N ARG A 329 14.73 -0.03 15.78
CA ARG A 329 16.05 0.46 16.21
C ARG A 329 15.93 1.46 17.36
N LEU A 330 14.95 2.38 17.27
CA LEU A 330 14.75 3.45 18.28
C LEU A 330 14.11 2.96 19.58
N ARG A 331 13.25 1.94 19.54
CA ARG A 331 12.44 1.51 20.69
C ARG A 331 12.57 0.04 21.09
N GLY A 332 13.36 -0.74 20.38
CA GLY A 332 13.54 -2.17 20.67
C GLY A 332 12.22 -2.90 20.81
N ASN A 333 12.05 -3.59 21.92
CA ASN A 333 10.81 -4.35 22.23
C ASN A 333 9.57 -3.47 22.45
N SER A 334 9.74 -2.16 22.70
CA SER A 334 8.65 -1.18 22.88
C SER A 334 8.29 -0.44 21.58
N ALA A 335 8.77 -0.90 20.44
CA ALA A 335 8.57 -0.23 19.14
C ALA A 335 7.09 -0.18 18.67
N ALA A 336 6.22 -1.04 19.20
CA ALA A 336 4.84 -1.17 18.74
C ALA A 336 4.07 0.16 18.76
N GLY A 337 4.22 0.96 19.81
CA GLY A 337 3.59 2.28 19.91
C GLY A 337 4.11 3.25 18.84
N LEU A 338 5.43 3.30 18.61
CA LEU A 338 6.04 4.16 17.61
C LEU A 338 5.64 3.74 16.18
N ILE A 339 5.59 2.44 15.91
CA ILE A 339 5.08 1.88 14.65
C ILE A 339 3.62 2.31 14.44
N GLY A 340 2.79 2.25 15.50
CA GLY A 340 1.41 2.70 15.44
C GLY A 340 1.28 4.18 15.05
N TYR A 341 2.03 5.06 15.72
CA TYR A 341 2.04 6.50 15.41
C TYR A 341 2.57 6.79 13.99
N ALA A 342 3.64 6.14 13.57
CA ALA A 342 4.16 6.29 12.22
C ALA A 342 3.15 5.85 11.17
N THR A 343 2.53 4.67 11.36
CA THR A 343 1.48 4.16 10.45
C THR A 343 0.26 5.08 10.41
N ALA A 344 -0.12 5.66 11.55
CA ALA A 344 -1.22 6.63 11.63
C ALA A 344 -0.89 7.90 10.83
N SER A 345 0.31 8.46 11.00
CA SER A 345 0.77 9.63 10.27
C SER A 345 0.78 9.37 8.74
N TYR A 346 1.29 8.21 8.32
CA TYR A 346 1.25 7.79 6.92
C TYR A 346 -0.18 7.70 6.39
N GLY A 347 -1.10 7.11 7.16
CA GLY A 347 -2.51 7.02 6.81
C GLY A 347 -3.19 8.40 6.68
N VAL A 348 -2.88 9.33 7.58
CA VAL A 348 -3.35 10.72 7.50
C VAL A 348 -2.86 11.38 6.22
N GLY A 349 -1.57 11.21 5.87
CA GLY A 349 -1.02 11.68 4.60
C GLY A 349 -1.79 11.15 3.38
N GLN A 350 -2.12 9.85 3.38
CA GLN A 350 -2.90 9.24 2.31
C GLN A 350 -4.34 9.78 2.21
N ILE A 351 -4.97 10.09 3.34
CA ILE A 351 -6.33 10.66 3.35
C ILE A 351 -6.32 12.09 2.79
N ILE A 352 -5.36 12.90 3.22
CA ILE A 352 -5.28 14.31 2.82
C ILE A 352 -4.87 14.46 1.35
N GLY A 353 -4.00 13.58 0.83
CA GLY A 353 -3.45 13.70 -0.53
C GLY A 353 -4.52 13.88 -1.61
N PRO A 354 -5.47 12.96 -1.81
CA PRO A 354 -6.49 13.12 -2.84
C PRO A 354 -7.49 14.25 -2.57
N LEU A 355 -7.81 14.52 -1.29
CA LEU A 355 -8.68 15.64 -0.90
C LEU A 355 -8.06 17.00 -1.26
N PHE A 356 -6.74 17.11 -1.22
CA PHE A 356 -6.01 18.28 -1.65
C PHE A 356 -5.87 18.32 -3.19
N ALA A 357 -5.44 17.21 -3.80
CA ALA A 357 -5.03 17.20 -5.19
C ALA A 357 -6.22 17.32 -6.16
N ALA A 358 -7.33 16.62 -5.92
CA ALA A 358 -8.43 16.56 -6.87
C ALA A 358 -9.16 17.91 -7.03
N PRO A 359 -9.56 18.63 -5.95
CA PRO A 359 -10.18 19.95 -6.10
C PRO A 359 -9.23 20.99 -6.72
N LEU A 360 -7.93 20.92 -6.39
CA LEU A 360 -6.94 21.83 -6.98
C LEU A 360 -6.80 21.57 -8.48
N ALA A 361 -6.65 20.30 -8.88
CA ALA A 361 -6.56 19.91 -10.28
C ALA A 361 -7.85 20.25 -11.05
N GLN A 362 -9.02 20.10 -10.44
CA GLN A 362 -10.31 20.45 -11.06
C GLN A 362 -10.41 21.97 -11.30
N ARG A 363 -9.93 22.79 -10.36
CA ARG A 363 -9.95 24.27 -10.49
C ARG A 363 -8.93 24.79 -11.51
N THR A 364 -7.74 24.19 -11.57
CA THR A 364 -6.64 24.64 -12.43
C THR A 364 -6.65 23.98 -13.81
N GLY A 365 -7.45 22.90 -13.99
CA GLY A 365 -7.45 22.08 -15.20
C GLY A 365 -6.20 21.20 -15.35
N SER A 366 -5.29 21.16 -14.36
CA SER A 366 -3.99 20.47 -14.44
C SER A 366 -3.59 19.86 -13.11
N PHE A 367 -2.91 18.70 -13.17
CA PHE A 367 -2.28 18.08 -12.01
C PHE A 367 -0.87 18.62 -11.71
N GLU A 368 -0.35 19.56 -12.47
CA GLU A 368 1.01 20.08 -12.31
C GLU A 368 1.28 20.57 -10.88
N GLN A 369 0.43 21.47 -10.36
CA GLN A 369 0.57 22.01 -9.00
C GLN A 369 0.46 20.92 -7.91
N PRO A 370 -0.56 20.03 -7.91
CA PRO A 370 -0.61 18.90 -6.97
C PRO A 370 0.62 18.00 -7.01
N LEU A 371 1.17 17.73 -8.20
CA LEU A 371 2.35 16.89 -8.36
C LEU A 371 3.62 17.58 -7.87
N LEU A 372 3.79 18.88 -8.12
CA LEU A 372 4.92 19.66 -7.59
C LEU A 372 4.90 19.69 -6.06
N VAL A 373 3.73 19.86 -5.43
CA VAL A 373 3.60 19.79 -3.97
C VAL A 373 3.93 18.38 -3.45
N ALA A 374 3.47 17.33 -4.13
CA ALA A 374 3.80 15.94 -3.81
C ALA A 374 5.31 15.67 -3.90
N ALA A 375 5.94 16.10 -4.98
CA ALA A 375 7.38 15.98 -5.19
C ALA A 375 8.18 16.77 -4.14
N ALA A 376 7.76 18.00 -3.82
CA ALA A 376 8.38 18.81 -2.77
C ALA A 376 8.28 18.16 -1.39
N ALA A 377 7.13 17.56 -1.03
CA ALA A 377 6.96 16.83 0.23
C ALA A 377 7.90 15.63 0.32
N LEU A 378 8.03 14.85 -0.76
CA LEU A 378 8.96 13.71 -0.83
C LEU A 378 10.42 14.17 -0.79
N ALA A 379 10.79 15.21 -1.55
CA ALA A 379 12.14 15.77 -1.55
C ALA A 379 12.53 16.32 -0.18
N LEU A 380 11.62 17.03 0.48
CA LEU A 380 11.80 17.51 1.85
C LEU A 380 12.03 16.34 2.81
N GLY A 381 11.23 15.28 2.69
CA GLY A 381 11.40 14.05 3.48
C GLY A 381 12.78 13.43 3.27
N ALA A 382 13.24 13.33 2.02
CA ALA A 382 14.57 12.81 1.68
C ALA A 382 15.70 13.63 2.33
N VAL A 383 15.65 14.96 2.19
CA VAL A 383 16.64 15.89 2.77
C VAL A 383 16.65 15.79 4.29
N LEU A 384 15.48 15.80 4.94
CA LEU A 384 15.38 15.76 6.39
C LEU A 384 15.86 14.43 6.96
N PHE A 385 15.58 13.28 6.34
CA PHE A 385 16.18 12.00 6.75
C PHE A 385 17.72 12.00 6.63
N ALA A 386 18.26 12.58 5.55
CA ALA A 386 19.72 12.74 5.39
C ALA A 386 20.33 13.66 6.46
N VAL A 387 19.63 14.75 6.82
CA VAL A 387 20.06 15.66 7.91
C VAL A 387 20.04 14.95 9.28
N VAL A 388 18.96 14.23 9.60
CA VAL A 388 18.86 13.45 10.85
C VAL A 388 19.99 12.42 10.94
N TRP A 389 20.25 11.72 9.84
CA TRP A 389 21.37 10.78 9.74
C TRP A 389 22.73 11.46 9.98
N SER A 390 23.01 12.59 9.34
CA SER A 390 24.30 13.29 9.45
C SER A 390 24.56 13.82 10.86
N LYS A 391 23.51 14.36 11.53
CA LYS A 391 23.61 14.83 12.92
C LYS A 391 23.94 13.68 13.88
N SER A 392 23.26 12.55 13.74
CA SER A 392 23.51 11.38 14.59
C SER A 392 24.95 10.84 14.43
N ARG A 393 25.53 10.86 13.24
CA ARG A 393 26.92 10.45 13.02
C ARG A 393 27.92 11.37 13.71
N ARG A 394 27.68 12.70 13.71
CA ARG A 394 28.52 13.67 14.38
C ARG A 394 28.53 13.50 15.91
N LEU A 395 27.35 13.20 16.48
CA LEU A 395 27.23 12.95 17.93
C LEU A 395 27.89 11.65 18.39
N ASN A 396 28.03 10.65 17.53
CA ASN A 396 28.68 9.37 17.84
C ASN A 396 30.17 9.37 17.51
N ALA A 397 30.71 10.41 16.86
CA ALA A 397 32.11 10.55 16.49
C ALA A 397 32.90 11.51 17.41
N GLY A 398 32.22 12.25 18.30
CA GLY A 398 32.80 13.11 19.34
C GLY A 398 32.51 12.54 20.72
#